data_9d5f04c6b84b984a0897e137f29dfbc6
#
_entry.id   9d5f04c6b84b984a0897e137f29dfbc6
#
_cell.length_a   1.000
_cell.length_b   1.000
_cell.length_c   1.000
_cell.angle_alpha   90.00
_cell.angle_beta   90.00
_cell.angle_gamma   90.00
#
_symmetry.space_group_name_H-M   'P 1'
#
loop_
_entity.id
_entity.type
_entity.pdbx_description
1 polymer ?
#
loop_
_entity_poly.entity_id
_entity_poly.type
_entity_poly.pdbx_seq_one_letter_code
_entity_poly.pdbx_strand_id
1 'polypeptide(L)'
;MRRSKSLLFLVFSFALFISQAWAQVEHIVIAAGTDEDRALQAISNEQDAGKKLAMYEEFVQKFSSNPQAVAYGNWQISQAYQASGDMQKALDYGDKALVGAPHNLDILVSQVNVAEQAKNNSKTMDYVAQGGEVCHSIAKQPKPEGMSDEDFARKVTEDKSQAQSNCDFLETSGLNVISSENDPKARMAEIEKYTAAFPDSKFGDQVSNYAMYTLGPGQLNDQARLVSFAEKQLASNPNSLTALLLLANHYAEANSSAKAITYAEKAIEVAKADAPDADKTRKLSAGACHNIIGWAYFKQDKTASAITEFKTASGLLKGMDDQQYAGALYGLGSAYAKLNKLTEARDALTEAVKIPGQVQAMSQDLLTKVNAARAKGK
;
A
#
# COMPACT_ATOMS: atom_id res chain seq x y z
N MET A 1 56.89 -43.16 31.70
CA MET A 1 57.01 -41.72 31.48
C MET A 1 56.65 -41.39 30.06
N ARG A 2 55.45 -40.90 29.84
CA ARG A 2 54.98 -40.34 28.56
C ARG A 2 54.30 -38.98 28.84
N ARG A 3 54.93 -37.91 28.41
CA ARG A 3 54.43 -36.54 28.56
C ARG A 3 53.40 -36.30 27.43
N SER A 4 52.15 -36.06 27.83
CA SER A 4 51.11 -35.55 26.96
C SER A 4 51.32 -34.04 26.77
N LYS A 5 51.43 -33.59 25.51
CA LYS A 5 51.42 -32.18 25.13
C LYS A 5 49.98 -31.80 24.80
N SER A 6 49.35 -31.06 25.71
CA SER A 6 48.06 -30.41 25.46
C SER A 6 48.27 -29.23 24.50
N LEU A 7 47.69 -29.34 23.31
CA LEU A 7 47.60 -28.25 22.31
C LEU A 7 46.38 -27.40 22.64
N LEU A 8 46.61 -26.17 23.11
CA LEU A 8 45.56 -25.19 23.36
C LEU A 8 45.17 -24.56 22.02
N PHE A 9 44.01 -24.92 21.49
CA PHE A 9 43.41 -24.21 20.34
C PHE A 9 42.74 -22.94 20.83
N LEU A 10 43.36 -21.78 20.57
CA LEU A 10 42.75 -20.46 20.73
C LEU A 10 41.85 -20.22 19.55
N VAL A 11 40.52 -20.39 19.73
CA VAL A 11 39.53 -19.99 18.75
C VAL A 11 39.35 -18.48 18.86
N PHE A 12 39.92 -17.74 17.91
CA PHE A 12 39.66 -16.32 17.71
C PHE A 12 38.27 -16.19 17.06
N SER A 13 37.24 -15.95 17.87
CA SER A 13 35.94 -15.54 17.38
C SER A 13 36.05 -14.13 16.82
N PHE A 14 36.16 -14.03 15.50
CA PHE A 14 36.02 -12.77 14.78
C PHE A 14 34.52 -12.41 14.81
N ALA A 15 34.10 -11.62 15.81
CA ALA A 15 32.80 -10.99 15.80
C ALA A 15 32.80 -9.98 14.67
N LEU A 16 32.16 -10.36 13.54
CA LEU A 16 31.76 -9.42 12.50
C LEU A 16 30.72 -8.47 13.13
N PHE A 17 31.18 -7.32 13.61
CA PHE A 17 30.32 -6.18 13.82
C PHE A 17 29.85 -5.73 12.45
N ILE A 18 28.68 -6.22 12.02
CA ILE A 18 27.89 -5.58 10.98
C ILE A 18 27.41 -4.28 11.64
N SER A 19 28.19 -3.20 11.46
CA SER A 19 27.67 -1.87 11.72
C SER A 19 26.47 -1.70 10.77
N GLN A 20 25.27 -1.75 11.31
CA GLN A 20 24.10 -1.22 10.60
C GLN A 20 24.41 0.27 10.40
N ALA A 21 24.90 0.61 9.21
CA ALA A 21 24.99 1.99 8.79
C ALA A 21 23.55 2.49 8.67
N TRP A 22 23.11 3.23 9.67
CA TRP A 22 21.82 3.92 9.62
C TRP A 22 21.90 4.92 8.47
N ALA A 23 20.94 4.88 7.57
CA ALA A 23 20.85 5.80 6.45
C ALA A 23 20.59 7.21 7.01
N GLN A 24 21.66 7.99 7.18
CA GLN A 24 21.54 9.42 7.53
C GLN A 24 21.36 10.22 6.25
N VAL A 25 20.58 11.30 6.31
CA VAL A 25 20.48 12.24 5.19
C VAL A 25 21.87 12.75 4.85
N GLU A 26 22.29 12.52 3.61
CA GLU A 26 23.59 12.92 3.10
C GLU A 26 23.48 14.26 2.37
N HIS A 27 24.39 15.17 2.68
CA HIS A 27 24.54 16.42 1.94
C HIS A 27 25.89 16.41 1.25
N ILE A 28 25.93 16.77 -0.05
CA ILE A 28 27.19 16.96 -0.73
C ILE A 28 27.78 18.29 -0.28
N VAL A 29 28.96 18.24 0.32
CA VAL A 29 29.69 19.42 0.78
C VAL A 29 31.03 19.50 0.07
N ILE A 30 31.20 20.49 -0.79
CA ILE A 30 32.50 20.85 -1.39
C ILE A 30 33.07 22.02 -0.61
N ALA A 31 34.20 21.81 0.03
CA ALA A 31 34.81 22.82 0.89
C ALA A 31 35.28 24.03 0.07
N ALA A 32 34.96 25.24 0.51
CA ALA A 32 35.33 26.47 -0.16
C ALA A 32 36.87 26.62 -0.23
N GLY A 33 37.37 27.14 -1.38
CA GLY A 33 38.78 27.38 -1.62
C GLY A 33 39.58 26.12 -1.97
N THR A 34 38.97 24.94 -2.10
CA THR A 34 39.59 23.72 -2.61
C THR A 34 39.79 23.78 -4.13
N ASP A 35 40.54 22.85 -4.72
CA ASP A 35 40.66 22.73 -6.18
C ASP A 35 39.34 22.34 -6.82
N GLU A 36 38.52 21.51 -6.15
CA GLU A 36 37.16 21.18 -6.55
C GLU A 36 36.28 22.41 -6.60
N ASP A 37 36.27 23.24 -5.57
CA ASP A 37 35.48 24.47 -5.52
C ASP A 37 35.88 25.44 -6.65
N ARG A 38 37.17 25.66 -6.87
CA ARG A 38 37.66 26.49 -7.98
C ARG A 38 37.25 25.95 -9.37
N ALA A 39 37.30 24.63 -9.55
CA ALA A 39 36.84 23.99 -10.78
C ALA A 39 35.33 24.18 -10.98
N LEU A 40 34.51 24.01 -9.94
CA LEU A 40 33.06 24.22 -10.01
C LEU A 40 32.69 25.68 -10.29
N GLN A 41 33.43 26.64 -9.74
CA GLN A 41 33.26 28.06 -10.07
C GLN A 41 33.55 28.33 -11.56
N ALA A 42 34.61 27.72 -12.13
CA ALA A 42 34.89 27.84 -13.55
C ALA A 42 33.79 27.23 -14.43
N ILE A 43 33.27 26.04 -14.04
CA ILE A 43 32.16 25.39 -14.74
C ILE A 43 30.87 26.22 -14.64
N SER A 44 30.60 26.85 -13.48
CA SER A 44 29.38 27.65 -13.30
C SER A 44 29.36 28.88 -14.24
N ASN A 45 30.50 29.42 -14.58
CA ASN A 45 30.66 30.56 -15.47
C ASN A 45 30.53 30.20 -16.96
N GLU A 46 30.65 28.92 -17.35
CA GLU A 46 30.50 28.47 -18.73
C GLU A 46 29.03 28.57 -19.16
N GLN A 47 28.78 29.17 -20.32
CA GLN A 47 27.43 29.37 -20.87
C GLN A 47 27.06 28.34 -21.95
N ASP A 48 28.08 27.79 -22.63
CA ASP A 48 27.85 26.75 -23.63
C ASP A 48 27.55 25.40 -22.93
N ALA A 49 26.35 24.84 -23.17
CA ALA A 49 25.90 23.61 -22.50
C ALA A 49 26.79 22.41 -22.82
N GLY A 50 27.30 22.30 -24.06
CA GLY A 50 28.16 21.19 -24.47
C GLY A 50 29.54 21.27 -23.80
N LYS A 51 30.14 22.48 -23.74
CA LYS A 51 31.39 22.70 -23.01
C LYS A 51 31.22 22.47 -21.52
N LYS A 52 30.12 22.96 -20.95
CA LYS A 52 29.81 22.76 -19.52
C LYS A 52 29.71 21.28 -19.17
N LEU A 53 29.06 20.48 -20.02
CA LEU A 53 28.97 19.02 -19.85
C LEU A 53 30.37 18.39 -19.89
N ALA A 54 31.21 18.74 -20.89
CA ALA A 54 32.57 18.23 -20.97
C ALA A 54 33.43 18.61 -19.75
N MET A 55 33.26 19.84 -19.23
CA MET A 55 33.95 20.28 -18.01
C MET A 55 33.51 19.48 -16.77
N TYR A 56 32.25 19.08 -16.66
CA TYR A 56 31.81 18.17 -15.58
C TYR A 56 32.38 16.74 -15.73
N GLU A 57 32.50 16.25 -16.97
CA GLU A 57 33.14 14.93 -17.22
C GLU A 57 34.63 14.97 -16.83
N GLU A 58 35.36 16.03 -17.18
CA GLU A 58 36.75 16.25 -16.75
C GLU A 58 36.86 16.40 -15.22
N PHE A 59 35.91 17.11 -14.58
CA PHE A 59 35.83 17.29 -13.14
C PHE A 59 35.73 15.94 -12.42
N VAL A 60 34.83 15.08 -12.85
CA VAL A 60 34.64 13.74 -12.26
C VAL A 60 35.92 12.90 -12.38
N GLN A 61 36.63 12.98 -13.52
CA GLN A 61 37.88 12.26 -13.73
C GLN A 61 39.00 12.80 -12.84
N LYS A 62 39.17 14.14 -12.81
CA LYS A 62 40.21 14.81 -12.06
C LYS A 62 40.10 14.60 -10.56
N PHE A 63 38.87 14.62 -10.05
CA PHE A 63 38.61 14.50 -8.61
C PHE A 63 38.05 13.12 -8.21
N SER A 64 38.42 12.07 -8.94
CA SER A 64 37.94 10.69 -8.77
C SER A 64 38.20 10.08 -7.39
N SER A 65 39.16 10.63 -6.63
CA SER A 65 39.45 10.22 -5.25
C SER A 65 38.52 10.85 -4.20
N ASN A 66 37.70 11.84 -4.57
CA ASN A 66 36.75 12.50 -3.69
C ASN A 66 35.31 12.02 -4.03
N PRO A 67 34.70 11.12 -3.25
CA PRO A 67 33.37 10.57 -3.55
C PRO A 67 32.29 11.63 -3.67
N GLN A 68 32.33 12.70 -2.86
CA GLN A 68 31.32 13.76 -2.91
C GLN A 68 31.46 14.62 -4.18
N ALA A 69 32.69 14.90 -4.61
CA ALA A 69 32.94 15.59 -5.87
C ALA A 69 32.47 14.75 -7.06
N VAL A 70 32.74 13.44 -7.05
CA VAL A 70 32.27 12.49 -8.06
C VAL A 70 30.75 12.43 -8.09
N ALA A 71 30.10 12.33 -6.93
CA ALA A 71 28.63 12.31 -6.82
C ALA A 71 28.02 13.60 -7.39
N TYR A 72 28.54 14.76 -6.99
CA TYR A 72 28.07 16.06 -7.50
C TYR A 72 28.23 16.18 -9.00
N GLY A 73 29.43 15.87 -9.53
CA GLY A 73 29.68 15.95 -10.97
C GLY A 73 28.77 15.03 -11.78
N ASN A 74 28.62 13.78 -11.37
CA ASN A 74 27.70 12.84 -12.04
C ASN A 74 26.24 13.31 -11.98
N TRP A 75 25.80 13.88 -10.87
CA TRP A 75 24.45 14.45 -10.76
C TRP A 75 24.25 15.62 -11.75
N GLN A 76 25.22 16.53 -11.87
CA GLN A 76 25.14 17.63 -12.84
C GLN A 76 25.14 17.13 -14.30
N ILE A 77 25.91 16.07 -14.61
CA ILE A 77 25.87 15.39 -15.91
C ILE A 77 24.52 14.77 -16.17
N SER A 78 23.92 14.09 -15.16
CA SER A 78 22.56 13.55 -15.24
C SER A 78 21.54 14.62 -15.60
N GLN A 79 21.58 15.78 -14.92
CA GLN A 79 20.69 16.91 -15.19
C GLN A 79 20.90 17.48 -16.61
N ALA A 80 22.12 17.54 -17.10
CA ALA A 80 22.42 17.98 -18.46
C ALA A 80 21.82 17.04 -19.53
N TYR A 81 21.90 15.70 -19.31
CA TYR A 81 21.28 14.73 -20.20
C TYR A 81 19.75 14.76 -20.09
N GLN A 82 19.19 14.96 -18.90
CA GLN A 82 17.75 15.16 -18.74
C GLN A 82 17.26 16.37 -19.53
N ALA A 83 17.97 17.50 -19.46
CA ALA A 83 17.63 18.71 -20.19
C ALA A 83 17.73 18.54 -21.71
N SER A 84 18.63 17.68 -22.21
CA SER A 84 18.76 17.33 -23.62
C SER A 84 17.80 16.27 -24.13
N GLY A 85 17.03 15.63 -23.22
CA GLY A 85 16.06 14.57 -23.52
C GLY A 85 16.66 13.15 -23.58
N ASP A 86 17.94 12.96 -23.27
CA ASP A 86 18.58 11.64 -23.20
C ASP A 86 18.36 11.02 -21.79
N MET A 87 17.11 10.54 -21.55
CA MET A 87 16.71 10.01 -20.25
C MET A 87 17.53 8.80 -19.83
N GLN A 88 17.99 7.96 -20.79
CA GLN A 88 18.79 6.79 -20.44
C GLN A 88 20.14 7.21 -19.85
N LYS A 89 20.84 8.13 -20.49
CA LYS A 89 22.10 8.64 -19.93
C LYS A 89 21.87 9.41 -18.62
N ALA A 90 20.78 10.15 -18.52
CA ALA A 90 20.43 10.84 -17.28
C ALA A 90 20.28 9.84 -16.12
N LEU A 91 19.61 8.70 -16.32
CA LEU A 91 19.51 7.62 -15.33
C LEU A 91 20.90 7.03 -15.01
N ASP A 92 21.69 6.70 -16.04
CA ASP A 92 23.00 6.07 -15.86
C ASP A 92 23.96 6.96 -15.05
N TYR A 93 23.95 8.27 -15.28
CA TYR A 93 24.78 9.20 -14.52
C TYR A 93 24.21 9.50 -13.12
N GLY A 94 22.90 9.48 -12.97
CA GLY A 94 22.27 9.55 -11.67
C GLY A 94 22.59 8.34 -10.79
N ASP A 95 22.55 7.13 -11.34
CA ASP A 95 22.99 5.92 -10.64
C ASP A 95 24.46 6.03 -10.18
N LYS A 96 25.36 6.59 -11.02
CA LYS A 96 26.76 6.87 -10.66
C LYS A 96 26.86 7.91 -9.53
N ALA A 97 25.99 8.92 -9.53
CA ALA A 97 25.95 9.90 -8.45
C ALA A 97 25.56 9.25 -7.11
N LEU A 98 24.55 8.36 -7.13
CA LEU A 98 24.08 7.63 -5.96
C LEU A 98 25.10 6.60 -5.43
N VAL A 99 26.09 6.17 -6.21
CA VAL A 99 27.21 5.36 -5.68
C VAL A 99 28.04 6.15 -4.67
N GLY A 100 28.25 7.46 -4.91
CA GLY A 100 29.04 8.32 -4.03
C GLY A 100 28.24 9.01 -2.93
N ALA A 101 26.91 9.11 -3.08
CA ALA A 101 26.00 9.74 -2.13
C ALA A 101 24.63 9.01 -2.12
N PRO A 102 24.58 7.76 -1.61
CA PRO A 102 23.40 6.91 -1.71
C PRO A 102 22.19 7.41 -0.92
N HIS A 103 22.42 8.25 0.09
CA HIS A 103 21.38 8.78 0.97
C HIS A 103 21.08 10.26 0.72
N ASN A 104 21.49 10.79 -0.43
CA ASN A 104 21.21 12.17 -0.80
C ASN A 104 19.81 12.30 -1.41
N LEU A 105 18.89 12.91 -0.66
CA LEU A 105 17.48 13.06 -1.06
C LEU A 105 17.31 13.92 -2.32
N ASP A 106 18.17 14.92 -2.55
CA ASP A 106 18.06 15.79 -3.73
C ASP A 106 18.40 15.02 -5.02
N ILE A 107 19.41 14.13 -4.96
CA ILE A 107 19.74 13.25 -6.08
C ILE A 107 18.59 12.24 -6.30
N LEU A 108 18.08 11.62 -5.23
CA LEU A 108 17.00 10.65 -5.33
C LEU A 108 15.73 11.27 -5.93
N VAL A 109 15.33 12.44 -5.47
CA VAL A 109 14.20 13.22 -6.05
C VAL A 109 14.46 13.56 -7.52
N SER A 110 15.68 13.98 -7.85
CA SER A 110 16.07 14.25 -9.24
C SER A 110 15.94 12.99 -10.11
N GLN A 111 16.37 11.82 -9.61
CA GLN A 111 16.29 10.56 -10.35
C GLN A 111 14.86 10.03 -10.47
N VAL A 112 14.00 10.25 -9.48
CA VAL A 112 12.56 9.98 -9.60
C VAL A 112 11.97 10.77 -10.77
N ASN A 113 12.25 12.08 -10.86
CA ASN A 113 11.79 12.93 -11.97
C ASN A 113 12.30 12.43 -13.35
N VAL A 114 13.56 12.00 -13.43
CA VAL A 114 14.13 11.44 -14.69
C VAL A 114 13.42 10.13 -15.06
N ALA A 115 13.22 9.23 -14.09
CA ALA A 115 12.57 7.94 -14.31
C ALA A 115 11.10 8.08 -14.70
N GLU A 116 10.37 9.03 -14.09
CA GLU A 116 8.99 9.37 -14.48
C GLU A 116 8.91 9.89 -15.92
N GLN A 117 9.83 10.80 -16.34
CA GLN A 117 9.90 11.28 -17.71
C GLN A 117 10.25 10.16 -18.69
N ALA A 118 11.10 9.21 -18.27
CA ALA A 118 11.42 8.00 -19.03
C ALA A 118 10.27 6.97 -19.05
N LYS A 119 9.18 7.19 -18.29
CA LYS A 119 8.06 6.24 -18.06
C LYS A 119 8.55 4.88 -17.54
N ASN A 120 9.54 4.90 -16.69
CA ASN A 120 10.14 3.70 -16.10
C ASN A 120 9.66 3.53 -14.65
N ASN A 121 8.46 2.96 -14.47
CA ASN A 121 7.83 2.77 -13.16
C ASN A 121 8.75 2.01 -12.18
N SER A 122 9.43 0.96 -12.65
CA SER A 122 10.31 0.16 -11.80
C SER A 122 11.48 0.98 -11.24
N LYS A 123 12.17 1.76 -12.09
CA LYS A 123 13.25 2.66 -11.65
C LYS A 123 12.73 3.79 -10.75
N THR A 124 11.55 4.34 -11.08
CA THR A 124 10.89 5.34 -10.22
C THR A 124 10.71 4.78 -8.82
N MET A 125 10.14 3.57 -8.70
CA MET A 125 9.91 2.94 -7.40
C MET A 125 11.21 2.56 -6.68
N ASP A 126 12.27 2.17 -7.40
CA ASP A 126 13.57 1.87 -6.78
C ASP A 126 14.14 3.11 -6.08
N TYR A 127 14.12 4.29 -6.73
CA TYR A 127 14.56 5.55 -6.12
C TYR A 127 13.62 6.04 -5.02
N VAL A 128 12.31 5.88 -5.20
CA VAL A 128 11.30 6.16 -4.18
C VAL A 128 11.55 5.33 -2.92
N ALA A 129 11.78 4.03 -3.07
CA ALA A 129 12.02 3.14 -1.95
C ALA A 129 13.33 3.51 -1.21
N GLN A 130 14.41 3.75 -1.95
CA GLN A 130 15.68 4.18 -1.37
C GLN A 130 15.53 5.50 -0.60
N GLY A 131 14.83 6.48 -1.16
CA GLY A 131 14.57 7.76 -0.48
C GLY A 131 13.63 7.62 0.71
N GLY A 132 12.64 6.74 0.63
CA GLY A 132 11.75 6.42 1.74
C GLY A 132 12.49 5.83 2.94
N GLU A 133 13.45 4.94 2.71
CA GLU A 133 14.33 4.42 3.76
C GLU A 133 15.13 5.55 4.44
N VAL A 134 15.66 6.50 3.66
CA VAL A 134 16.34 7.68 4.22
C VAL A 134 15.37 8.51 5.07
N CYS A 135 14.19 8.84 4.56
CA CYS A 135 13.17 9.59 5.30
C CYS A 135 12.78 8.92 6.62
N HIS A 136 12.57 7.60 6.60
CA HIS A 136 12.21 6.84 7.78
C HIS A 136 13.35 6.79 8.80
N SER A 137 14.61 6.80 8.35
CA SER A 137 15.79 6.74 9.21
C SER A 137 16.03 8.02 10.01
N ILE A 138 15.55 9.19 9.55
CA ILE A 138 15.76 10.48 10.22
C ILE A 138 15.31 10.44 11.69
N ALA A 139 14.16 9.81 11.96
CA ALA A 139 13.63 9.68 13.31
C ALA A 139 14.39 8.68 14.18
N LYS A 140 15.17 7.79 13.57
CA LYS A 140 15.85 6.65 14.20
C LYS A 140 17.36 6.83 14.28
N GLN A 141 17.87 7.97 13.83
CA GLN A 141 19.32 8.21 13.86
C GLN A 141 19.85 8.14 15.31
N PRO A 142 21.04 7.57 15.51
CA PRO A 142 21.63 7.50 16.84
C PRO A 142 22.03 8.90 17.32
N LYS A 143 21.84 9.14 18.63
CA LYS A 143 22.31 10.39 19.24
C LYS A 143 23.84 10.43 19.23
N PRO A 144 24.47 11.48 18.66
CA PRO A 144 25.91 11.66 18.70
C PRO A 144 26.46 11.70 20.14
N GLU A 145 27.64 11.15 20.33
CA GLU A 145 28.31 11.18 21.62
C GLU A 145 28.56 12.64 22.06
N GLY A 146 28.27 12.93 23.32
CA GLY A 146 28.43 14.30 23.89
C GLY A 146 27.29 15.28 23.59
N MET A 147 26.30 14.92 22.76
CA MET A 147 25.14 15.78 22.52
C MET A 147 24.10 15.61 23.64
N SER A 148 23.48 16.72 24.10
CA SER A 148 22.36 16.66 25.05
C SER A 148 21.10 16.06 24.42
N ASP A 149 20.17 15.54 25.23
CA ASP A 149 18.89 15.01 24.70
C ASP A 149 18.05 16.11 24.05
N GLU A 150 18.11 17.33 24.60
CA GLU A 150 17.39 18.49 24.07
C GLU A 150 17.95 18.92 22.69
N ASP A 151 19.28 19.03 22.59
CA ASP A 151 19.92 19.39 21.32
C ASP A 151 19.71 18.32 20.25
N PHE A 152 19.72 17.06 20.65
CA PHE A 152 19.43 15.95 19.74
C PHE A 152 17.98 15.98 19.25
N ALA A 153 17.00 16.19 20.13
CA ALA A 153 15.60 16.31 19.75
C ALA A 153 15.37 17.49 18.80
N ARG A 154 16.03 18.64 19.06
CA ARG A 154 15.99 19.80 18.16
C ARG A 154 16.57 19.45 16.78
N LYS A 155 17.77 18.84 16.74
CA LYS A 155 18.41 18.40 15.50
C LYS A 155 17.49 17.47 14.68
N VAL A 156 16.91 16.44 15.30
CA VAL A 156 15.98 15.53 14.62
C VAL A 156 14.78 16.27 14.04
N THR A 157 14.26 17.27 14.77
CA THR A 157 13.13 18.10 14.31
C THR A 157 13.52 18.95 13.11
N GLU A 158 14.72 19.55 13.14
CA GLU A 158 15.27 20.33 12.02
C GLU A 158 15.51 19.47 10.79
N ASP A 159 16.17 18.31 10.95
CA ASP A 159 16.44 17.35 9.87
C ASP A 159 15.12 16.89 9.21
N LYS A 160 14.09 16.57 10.01
CA LYS A 160 12.75 16.23 9.50
C LYS A 160 12.14 17.37 8.70
N SER A 161 12.20 18.59 9.24
CA SER A 161 11.63 19.76 8.57
C SER A 161 12.32 20.07 7.24
N GLN A 162 13.65 19.91 7.17
CA GLN A 162 14.41 20.09 5.94
C GLN A 162 14.11 19.03 4.90
N ALA A 163 13.97 17.77 5.31
CA ALA A 163 13.67 16.65 4.42
C ALA A 163 12.19 16.55 4.01
N GLN A 164 11.27 17.23 4.71
CA GLN A 164 9.82 17.03 4.58
C GLN A 164 9.32 17.12 3.14
N SER A 165 9.74 18.14 2.39
CA SER A 165 9.31 18.34 1.00
C SER A 165 9.75 17.19 0.09
N ASN A 166 11.00 16.72 0.24
CA ASN A 166 11.53 15.62 -0.53
C ASN A 166 10.83 14.31 -0.17
N CYS A 167 10.60 14.06 1.12
CA CYS A 167 9.90 12.87 1.59
C CYS A 167 8.43 12.85 1.11
N ASP A 168 7.72 13.96 1.18
CA ASP A 168 6.36 14.09 0.68
C ASP A 168 6.26 13.85 -0.84
N PHE A 169 7.23 14.34 -1.59
CA PHE A 169 7.33 14.10 -3.03
C PHE A 169 7.55 12.62 -3.34
N LEU A 170 8.54 11.98 -2.70
CA LEU A 170 8.85 10.57 -2.89
C LEU A 170 7.65 9.67 -2.54
N GLU A 171 6.99 9.94 -1.41
CA GLU A 171 5.80 9.20 -0.97
C GLU A 171 4.66 9.32 -1.98
N THR A 172 4.44 10.52 -2.53
CA THR A 172 3.41 10.77 -3.55
C THR A 172 3.75 10.11 -4.89
N SER A 173 4.99 10.20 -5.33
CA SER A 173 5.46 9.55 -6.57
C SER A 173 5.32 8.03 -6.51
N GLY A 174 5.64 7.42 -5.36
CA GLY A 174 5.44 5.99 -5.15
C GLY A 174 3.97 5.57 -5.24
N LEU A 175 3.05 6.34 -4.65
CA LEU A 175 1.62 6.10 -4.81
C LEU A 175 1.17 6.21 -6.26
N ASN A 176 1.69 7.19 -7.01
CA ASN A 176 1.39 7.37 -8.43
C ASN A 176 1.84 6.17 -9.27
N VAL A 177 3.03 5.62 -8.99
CA VAL A 177 3.51 4.37 -9.63
C VAL A 177 2.52 3.22 -9.37
N ILE A 178 2.17 2.98 -8.10
CA ILE A 178 1.22 1.92 -7.72
C ILE A 178 -0.12 2.08 -8.44
N SER A 179 -0.65 3.30 -8.49
CA SER A 179 -1.95 3.58 -9.09
C SER A 179 -1.97 3.46 -10.61
N SER A 180 -0.85 3.72 -11.27
CA SER A 180 -0.72 3.69 -12.73
C SER A 180 -0.27 2.33 -13.28
N GLU A 181 0.26 1.44 -12.44
CA GLU A 181 0.73 0.12 -12.86
C GLU A 181 -0.47 -0.80 -13.19
N ASN A 182 -0.48 -1.38 -14.38
CA ASN A 182 -1.57 -2.22 -14.86
C ASN A 182 -1.33 -3.72 -14.67
N ASP A 183 -0.05 -4.16 -14.66
CA ASP A 183 0.27 -5.56 -14.37
C ASP A 183 0.12 -5.85 -12.87
N PRO A 184 -0.75 -6.80 -12.47
CA PRO A 184 -0.99 -7.05 -11.06
C PRO A 184 0.25 -7.57 -10.30
N LYS A 185 1.16 -8.29 -10.99
CA LYS A 185 2.38 -8.78 -10.33
C LYS A 185 3.37 -7.65 -10.10
N ALA A 186 3.56 -6.80 -11.11
CA ALA A 186 4.38 -5.60 -10.98
C ALA A 186 3.80 -4.68 -9.89
N ARG A 187 2.50 -4.37 -9.93
CA ARG A 187 1.84 -3.55 -8.92
C ARG A 187 2.04 -4.09 -7.50
N MET A 188 1.92 -5.40 -7.30
CA MET A 188 2.12 -5.98 -5.97
C MET A 188 3.58 -5.87 -5.51
N ALA A 189 4.54 -6.03 -6.41
CA ALA A 189 5.96 -5.82 -6.10
C ALA A 189 6.24 -4.36 -5.70
N GLU A 190 5.65 -3.39 -6.41
CA GLU A 190 5.79 -1.97 -6.08
C GLU A 190 5.11 -1.62 -4.74
N ILE A 191 3.95 -2.21 -4.43
CA ILE A 191 3.30 -2.07 -3.13
C ILE A 191 4.19 -2.60 -2.00
N GLU A 192 4.86 -3.72 -2.18
CA GLU A 192 5.76 -4.30 -1.17
C GLU A 192 6.97 -3.40 -0.92
N LYS A 193 7.61 -2.88 -1.97
CA LYS A 193 8.71 -1.91 -1.86
C LYS A 193 8.25 -0.64 -1.12
N TYR A 194 7.13 -0.07 -1.56
CA TYR A 194 6.57 1.14 -0.95
C TYR A 194 6.27 0.95 0.54
N THR A 195 5.59 -0.15 0.90
CA THR A 195 5.21 -0.43 2.30
C THR A 195 6.42 -0.65 3.20
N ALA A 196 7.51 -1.22 2.67
CA ALA A 196 8.75 -1.38 3.41
C ALA A 196 9.45 -0.04 3.65
N ALA A 197 9.45 0.84 2.64
CA ALA A 197 10.12 2.14 2.69
C ALA A 197 9.35 3.20 3.51
N PHE A 198 8.02 3.15 3.47
CA PHE A 198 7.11 4.08 4.15
C PHE A 198 6.14 3.35 5.10
N PRO A 199 6.63 2.74 6.19
CA PRO A 199 5.75 1.97 7.10
C PRO A 199 4.70 2.82 7.80
N ASP A 200 4.96 4.13 7.97
CA ASP A 200 4.07 5.10 8.61
C ASP A 200 3.42 6.06 7.59
N SER A 201 3.23 5.60 6.35
CA SER A 201 2.71 6.42 5.25
C SER A 201 1.35 7.03 5.55
N LYS A 202 1.18 8.31 5.23
CA LYS A 202 -0.14 8.96 5.21
C LYS A 202 -1.09 8.34 4.18
N PHE A 203 -0.57 7.62 3.18
CA PHE A 203 -1.34 6.90 2.16
C PHE A 203 -1.51 5.41 2.48
N GLY A 204 -1.14 4.96 3.69
CA GLY A 204 -1.16 3.55 4.09
C GLY A 204 -2.48 2.84 3.83
N ASP A 205 -3.63 3.48 4.12
CA ASP A 205 -4.95 2.93 3.83
C ASP A 205 -5.21 2.81 2.32
N GLN A 206 -4.79 3.79 1.53
CA GLN A 206 -4.96 3.78 0.07
C GLN A 206 -4.10 2.69 -0.57
N VAL A 207 -2.84 2.56 -0.16
CA VAL A 207 -1.93 1.50 -0.63
C VAL A 207 -2.46 0.12 -0.25
N SER A 208 -3.01 -0.02 0.98
CA SER A 208 -3.67 -1.25 1.43
C SER A 208 -4.88 -1.62 0.58
N ASN A 209 -5.68 -0.64 0.16
CA ASN A 209 -6.80 -0.87 -0.74
C ASN A 209 -6.31 -1.35 -2.13
N TYR A 210 -5.24 -0.77 -2.67
CA TYR A 210 -4.61 -1.26 -3.90
C TYR A 210 -4.08 -2.69 -3.75
N ALA A 211 -3.45 -3.02 -2.62
CA ALA A 211 -2.98 -4.38 -2.35
C ALA A 211 -4.14 -5.40 -2.32
N MET A 212 -5.20 -5.08 -1.60
CA MET A 212 -6.38 -5.96 -1.50
C MET A 212 -7.07 -6.14 -2.86
N TYR A 213 -7.21 -5.07 -3.66
CA TYR A 213 -7.70 -5.16 -5.02
C TYR A 213 -6.81 -6.04 -5.90
N THR A 214 -5.49 -5.84 -5.82
CA THR A 214 -4.50 -6.55 -6.64
C THR A 214 -4.44 -8.05 -6.30
N LEU A 215 -4.62 -8.41 -5.04
CA LEU A 215 -4.66 -9.80 -4.58
C LEU A 215 -6.02 -10.47 -4.80
N GLY A 216 -7.06 -9.69 -5.06
CA GLY A 216 -8.45 -10.15 -5.17
C GLY A 216 -8.79 -10.91 -6.45
N PRO A 217 -10.08 -11.34 -6.56
CA PRO A 217 -10.61 -12.02 -7.74
C PRO A 217 -10.49 -11.15 -9.00
N GLY A 218 -10.13 -11.78 -10.13
CA GLY A 218 -9.95 -11.08 -11.41
C GLY A 218 -8.58 -10.41 -11.59
N GLN A 219 -7.73 -10.43 -10.55
CA GLN A 219 -6.35 -9.99 -10.57
C GLN A 219 -5.43 -11.20 -10.25
N LEU A 220 -4.65 -11.17 -9.16
CA LEU A 220 -3.79 -12.29 -8.78
C LEU A 220 -4.57 -13.48 -8.21
N ASN A 221 -5.77 -13.26 -7.70
CA ASN A 221 -6.62 -14.27 -7.06
C ASN A 221 -5.90 -15.05 -5.95
N ASP A 222 -5.07 -14.36 -5.18
CA ASP A 222 -4.28 -14.93 -4.07
C ASP A 222 -5.01 -14.71 -2.74
N GLN A 223 -5.96 -15.59 -2.45
CA GLN A 223 -6.80 -15.48 -1.26
C GLN A 223 -6.00 -15.56 0.05
N ALA A 224 -4.92 -16.36 0.09
CA ALA A 224 -4.12 -16.51 1.30
C ALA A 224 -3.40 -15.19 1.65
N ARG A 225 -2.74 -14.57 0.67
CA ARG A 225 -2.09 -13.27 0.85
C ARG A 225 -3.10 -12.15 1.10
N LEU A 226 -4.25 -12.19 0.43
CA LEU A 226 -5.32 -11.22 0.61
C LEU A 226 -5.81 -11.16 2.07
N VAL A 227 -6.10 -12.34 2.66
CA VAL A 227 -6.52 -12.46 4.06
C VAL A 227 -5.41 -11.99 5.01
N SER A 228 -4.18 -12.46 4.81
CA SER A 228 -3.03 -12.05 5.62
C SER A 228 -2.80 -10.53 5.56
N PHE A 229 -2.96 -9.94 4.38
CA PHE A 229 -2.81 -8.50 4.19
C PHE A 229 -3.92 -7.71 4.90
N ALA A 230 -5.18 -8.17 4.82
CA ALA A 230 -6.30 -7.56 5.51
C ALA A 230 -6.16 -7.66 7.04
N GLU A 231 -5.69 -8.80 7.57
CA GLU A 231 -5.42 -8.97 9.00
C GLU A 231 -4.30 -8.04 9.48
N LYS A 232 -3.23 -7.90 8.70
CA LYS A 232 -2.14 -6.95 9.00
C LYS A 232 -2.63 -5.50 8.96
N GLN A 233 -3.48 -5.15 7.99
CA GLN A 233 -4.10 -3.83 7.91
C GLN A 233 -4.95 -3.53 9.16
N LEU A 234 -5.72 -4.49 9.68
CA LEU A 234 -6.50 -4.29 10.90
C LEU A 234 -5.65 -4.16 12.16
N ALA A 235 -4.42 -4.69 12.17
CA ALA A 235 -3.51 -4.50 13.28
C ALA A 235 -3.01 -3.04 13.37
N SER A 236 -2.82 -2.37 12.24
CA SER A 236 -2.41 -0.95 12.16
C SER A 236 -3.61 0.00 12.16
N ASN A 237 -4.69 -0.34 11.45
CA ASN A 237 -5.93 0.42 11.38
C ASN A 237 -7.15 -0.47 11.70
N PRO A 238 -7.53 -0.62 12.99
CA PRO A 238 -8.65 -1.47 13.43
C PRO A 238 -10.02 -1.07 12.84
N ASN A 239 -10.12 0.12 12.25
CA ASN A 239 -11.32 0.67 11.65
C ASN A 239 -11.29 0.69 10.11
N SER A 240 -10.39 -0.06 9.48
CA SER A 240 -10.37 -0.23 8.03
C SER A 240 -11.62 -0.97 7.54
N LEU A 241 -12.61 -0.22 7.04
CA LEU A 241 -13.89 -0.77 6.57
C LEU A 241 -13.68 -1.79 5.43
N THR A 242 -12.75 -1.53 4.53
CA THR A 242 -12.41 -2.43 3.42
C THR A 242 -11.88 -3.77 3.92
N ALA A 243 -10.93 -3.76 4.87
CA ALA A 243 -10.36 -4.98 5.43
C ALA A 243 -11.39 -5.78 6.24
N LEU A 244 -12.23 -5.09 7.03
CA LEU A 244 -13.32 -5.72 7.79
C LEU A 244 -14.32 -6.42 6.88
N LEU A 245 -14.78 -5.75 5.83
CA LEU A 245 -15.74 -6.30 4.87
C LEU A 245 -15.13 -7.49 4.10
N LEU A 246 -13.86 -7.38 3.70
CA LEU A 246 -13.15 -8.46 3.01
C LEU A 246 -13.06 -9.72 3.89
N LEU A 247 -12.66 -9.56 5.15
CA LEU A 247 -12.57 -10.70 6.09
C LEU A 247 -13.95 -11.28 6.42
N ALA A 248 -14.97 -10.44 6.55
CA ALA A 248 -16.35 -10.91 6.74
C ALA A 248 -16.80 -11.81 5.57
N ASN A 249 -16.58 -11.39 4.34
CA ASN A 249 -16.88 -12.19 3.14
C ASN A 249 -16.06 -13.48 3.10
N HIS A 250 -14.75 -13.39 3.28
CA HIS A 250 -13.86 -14.57 3.27
C HIS A 250 -14.34 -15.65 4.28
N TYR A 251 -14.61 -15.24 5.52
CA TYR A 251 -15.05 -16.19 6.54
C TYR A 251 -16.49 -16.71 6.31
N ALA A 252 -17.36 -15.94 5.64
CA ALA A 252 -18.67 -16.40 5.21
C ALA A 252 -18.58 -17.50 4.14
N GLU A 253 -17.69 -17.34 3.16
CA GLU A 253 -17.41 -18.32 2.12
C GLU A 253 -16.74 -19.58 2.70
N ALA A 254 -15.81 -19.41 3.63
CA ALA A 254 -15.16 -20.50 4.37
C ALA A 254 -16.10 -21.21 5.39
N ASN A 255 -17.41 -20.87 5.41
CA ASN A 255 -18.39 -21.38 6.38
C ASN A 255 -18.04 -21.16 7.86
N SER A 256 -17.17 -20.19 8.15
CA SER A 256 -16.81 -19.79 9.51
C SER A 256 -17.76 -18.70 10.04
N SER A 257 -19.04 -19.06 10.20
CA SER A 257 -20.11 -18.10 10.52
C SER A 257 -19.81 -17.20 11.72
N ALA A 258 -19.16 -17.70 12.77
CA ALA A 258 -18.83 -16.88 13.95
C ALA A 258 -17.86 -15.74 13.60
N LYS A 259 -16.77 -16.05 12.88
CA LYS A 259 -15.82 -15.02 12.44
C LYS A 259 -16.45 -14.05 11.44
N ALA A 260 -17.25 -14.56 10.49
CA ALA A 260 -17.95 -13.73 9.53
C ALA A 260 -18.84 -12.69 10.24
N ILE A 261 -19.60 -13.09 11.25
CA ILE A 261 -20.44 -12.20 12.06
C ILE A 261 -19.57 -11.17 12.78
N THR A 262 -18.50 -11.60 13.47
CA THR A 262 -17.63 -10.68 14.22
C THR A 262 -17.07 -9.55 13.36
N TYR A 263 -16.54 -9.89 12.18
CA TYR A 263 -15.98 -8.87 11.27
C TYR A 263 -17.09 -8.00 10.63
N ALA A 264 -18.25 -8.60 10.30
CA ALA A 264 -19.37 -7.85 9.74
C ALA A 264 -19.99 -6.88 10.74
N GLU A 265 -20.17 -7.28 12.01
CA GLU A 265 -20.64 -6.39 13.08
C GLU A 265 -19.69 -5.20 13.30
N LYS A 266 -18.38 -5.48 13.32
CA LYS A 266 -17.39 -4.39 13.42
C LYS A 266 -17.42 -3.47 12.21
N ALA A 267 -17.62 -4.00 11.02
CA ALA A 267 -17.75 -3.19 9.80
C ALA A 267 -19.00 -2.29 9.85
N ILE A 268 -20.13 -2.79 10.36
CA ILE A 268 -21.36 -2.00 10.56
C ILE A 268 -21.11 -0.86 11.56
N GLU A 269 -20.44 -1.16 12.68
CA GLU A 269 -20.09 -0.16 13.70
C GLU A 269 -19.23 0.98 13.08
N VAL A 270 -18.24 0.62 12.25
CA VAL A 270 -17.36 1.59 11.57
C VAL A 270 -18.09 2.36 10.48
N ALA A 271 -18.94 1.68 9.71
CA ALA A 271 -19.69 2.28 8.61
C ALA A 271 -20.65 3.38 9.07
N LYS A 272 -21.26 3.22 10.26
CA LYS A 272 -22.26 4.18 10.80
C LYS A 272 -23.26 4.62 9.73
N ALA A 273 -23.88 3.64 9.05
CA ALA A 273 -24.73 3.88 7.88
C ALA A 273 -25.96 4.75 8.17
N ASP A 274 -26.38 4.83 9.44
CA ASP A 274 -27.51 5.64 9.90
C ASP A 274 -27.12 7.10 10.20
N ALA A 275 -25.83 7.44 10.14
CA ALA A 275 -25.38 8.82 10.38
C ALA A 275 -25.86 9.73 9.24
N PRO A 276 -26.25 11.00 9.54
CA PRO A 276 -26.76 11.94 8.53
C PRO A 276 -25.78 12.18 7.37
N ASP A 277 -24.48 12.07 7.64
CA ASP A 277 -23.38 12.25 6.70
C ASP A 277 -22.90 10.95 6.04
N ALA A 278 -23.60 9.81 6.26
CA ALA A 278 -23.21 8.54 5.69
C ALA A 278 -23.33 8.56 4.16
N ASP A 279 -22.17 8.40 3.51
CA ASP A 279 -22.08 8.33 2.06
C ASP A 279 -22.59 6.98 1.50
N LYS A 280 -22.62 6.89 0.16
CA LYS A 280 -23.05 5.67 -0.54
C LYS A 280 -22.20 4.46 -0.15
N THR A 281 -20.89 4.62 -0.04
CA THR A 281 -19.95 3.52 0.25
C THR A 281 -20.20 2.92 1.64
N ARG A 282 -20.39 3.77 2.64
CA ARG A 282 -20.70 3.34 4.02
C ARG A 282 -22.03 2.57 4.08
N LYS A 283 -23.06 3.05 3.40
CA LYS A 283 -24.39 2.38 3.32
C LYS A 283 -24.31 1.04 2.58
N LEU A 284 -23.60 0.97 1.46
CA LEU A 284 -23.37 -0.28 0.72
C LEU A 284 -22.61 -1.31 1.57
N SER A 285 -21.54 -0.89 2.26
CA SER A 285 -20.78 -1.77 3.13
C SER A 285 -21.61 -2.33 4.28
N ALA A 286 -22.41 -1.49 4.94
CA ALA A 286 -23.32 -1.94 5.99
C ALA A 286 -24.37 -2.90 5.46
N GLY A 287 -24.95 -2.60 4.30
CA GLY A 287 -25.94 -3.49 3.65
C GLY A 287 -25.36 -4.87 3.30
N ALA A 288 -24.12 -4.90 2.77
CA ALA A 288 -23.40 -6.13 2.50
C ALA A 288 -23.13 -6.93 3.80
N CYS A 289 -22.72 -6.25 4.88
CA CYS A 289 -22.47 -6.88 6.16
C CYS A 289 -23.76 -7.47 6.77
N HIS A 290 -24.88 -6.76 6.75
CA HIS A 290 -26.18 -7.28 7.17
C HIS A 290 -26.58 -8.52 6.36
N ASN A 291 -26.32 -8.53 5.04
CA ASN A 291 -26.55 -9.71 4.21
C ASN A 291 -25.68 -10.91 4.63
N ILE A 292 -24.40 -10.69 4.92
CA ILE A 292 -23.48 -11.73 5.44
C ILE A 292 -24.00 -12.31 6.76
N ILE A 293 -24.37 -11.45 7.71
CA ILE A 293 -24.90 -11.87 9.02
C ILE A 293 -26.21 -12.63 8.83
N GLY A 294 -27.08 -12.17 7.93
CA GLY A 294 -28.33 -12.85 7.59
C GLY A 294 -28.11 -14.29 7.13
N TRP A 295 -27.18 -14.51 6.21
CA TRP A 295 -26.83 -15.86 5.76
C TRP A 295 -26.16 -16.69 6.86
N ALA A 296 -25.32 -16.10 7.69
CA ALA A 296 -24.71 -16.78 8.81
C ALA A 296 -25.75 -17.25 9.83
N TYR A 297 -26.75 -16.42 10.16
CA TYR A 297 -27.87 -16.81 11.03
C TYR A 297 -28.78 -17.86 10.36
N PHE A 298 -29.05 -17.75 9.08
CA PHE A 298 -29.84 -18.72 8.34
C PHE A 298 -29.22 -20.13 8.38
N LYS A 299 -27.88 -20.19 8.18
CA LYS A 299 -27.11 -21.45 8.31
C LYS A 299 -27.14 -22.04 9.74
N GLN A 300 -27.26 -21.18 10.77
CA GLN A 300 -27.35 -21.57 12.17
C GLN A 300 -28.80 -21.90 12.63
N ASP A 301 -29.75 -22.00 11.71
CA ASP A 301 -31.19 -22.16 12.02
C ASP A 301 -31.84 -21.02 12.84
N LYS A 302 -31.13 -19.89 13.01
CA LYS A 302 -31.65 -18.67 13.64
C LYS A 302 -32.47 -17.84 12.62
N THR A 303 -33.49 -18.49 12.04
CA THR A 303 -34.18 -17.94 10.86
C THR A 303 -34.90 -16.62 11.14
N ALA A 304 -35.40 -16.39 12.35
CA ALA A 304 -36.02 -15.11 12.71
C ALA A 304 -35.02 -13.96 12.70
N SER A 305 -33.82 -14.18 13.25
CA SER A 305 -32.71 -13.19 13.19
C SER A 305 -32.25 -12.94 11.76
N ALA A 306 -32.14 -14.01 10.95
CA ALA A 306 -31.80 -13.89 9.55
C ALA A 306 -32.78 -12.98 8.78
N ILE A 307 -34.09 -13.09 9.04
CA ILE A 307 -35.11 -12.21 8.45
C ILE A 307 -34.85 -10.73 8.79
N THR A 308 -34.52 -10.45 10.05
CA THR A 308 -34.21 -9.07 10.47
C THR A 308 -33.02 -8.51 9.71
N GLU A 309 -31.94 -9.28 9.63
CA GLU A 309 -30.73 -8.87 8.92
C GLU A 309 -30.98 -8.66 7.41
N PHE A 310 -31.66 -9.60 6.74
CA PHE A 310 -31.99 -9.46 5.32
C PHE A 310 -32.92 -8.28 5.04
N LYS A 311 -33.83 -7.92 5.92
CA LYS A 311 -34.67 -6.72 5.81
C LYS A 311 -33.83 -5.45 5.87
N THR A 312 -32.91 -5.38 6.85
CA THR A 312 -32.00 -4.23 6.98
C THR A 312 -31.11 -4.13 5.74
N ALA A 313 -30.52 -5.24 5.30
CA ALA A 313 -29.71 -5.29 4.09
C ALA A 313 -30.47 -4.78 2.86
N SER A 314 -31.69 -5.33 2.62
CA SER A 314 -32.49 -4.90 1.47
C SER A 314 -32.90 -3.43 1.55
N GLY A 315 -33.16 -2.89 2.72
CA GLY A 315 -33.44 -1.46 2.92
C GLY A 315 -32.27 -0.57 2.55
N LEU A 316 -31.03 -0.93 2.97
CA LEU A 316 -29.81 -0.17 2.70
C LEU A 316 -29.37 -0.29 1.24
N LEU A 317 -29.59 -1.43 0.58
CA LEU A 317 -29.08 -1.72 -0.77
C LEU A 317 -30.01 -1.28 -1.89
N LYS A 318 -31.28 -1.06 -1.62
CA LYS A 318 -32.31 -0.70 -2.60
C LYS A 318 -31.94 0.60 -3.34
N GLY A 319 -31.85 0.50 -4.67
CA GLY A 319 -31.48 1.65 -5.54
C GLY A 319 -29.99 2.07 -5.44
N MET A 320 -29.18 1.31 -4.72
CA MET A 320 -27.73 1.56 -4.61
C MET A 320 -26.90 0.50 -5.33
N ASP A 321 -27.26 -0.77 -5.18
CA ASP A 321 -26.63 -1.92 -5.84
C ASP A 321 -27.68 -3.01 -6.08
N ASP A 322 -28.11 -3.16 -7.32
CA ASP A 322 -29.18 -4.08 -7.71
C ASP A 322 -28.80 -5.54 -7.45
N GLN A 323 -27.52 -5.93 -7.63
CA GLN A 323 -27.09 -7.32 -7.43
C GLN A 323 -27.10 -7.72 -5.96
N GLN A 324 -26.56 -6.87 -5.10
CA GLN A 324 -26.57 -7.11 -3.66
C GLN A 324 -28.00 -7.01 -3.10
N TYR A 325 -28.81 -6.09 -3.60
CA TYR A 325 -30.21 -5.98 -3.26
C TYR A 325 -30.99 -7.25 -3.62
N ALA A 326 -30.83 -7.79 -4.83
CA ALA A 326 -31.43 -9.06 -5.24
C ALA A 326 -30.97 -10.22 -4.34
N GLY A 327 -29.70 -10.25 -3.95
CA GLY A 327 -29.15 -11.24 -3.01
C GLY A 327 -29.82 -11.18 -1.63
N ALA A 328 -30.03 -9.97 -1.10
CA ALA A 328 -30.74 -9.77 0.17
C ALA A 328 -32.21 -10.20 0.10
N LEU A 329 -32.90 -9.88 -1.01
CA LEU A 329 -34.29 -10.30 -1.27
C LEU A 329 -34.41 -11.84 -1.39
N TYR A 330 -33.46 -12.48 -2.06
CA TYR A 330 -33.41 -13.94 -2.16
C TYR A 330 -33.21 -14.59 -0.77
N GLY A 331 -32.27 -14.03 0.04
CA GLY A 331 -32.10 -14.46 1.42
C GLY A 331 -33.35 -14.31 2.25
N LEU A 332 -34.02 -13.17 2.15
CA LEU A 332 -35.28 -12.87 2.83
C LEU A 332 -36.38 -13.83 2.40
N GLY A 333 -36.55 -14.09 1.13
CA GLY A 333 -37.52 -15.05 0.58
C GLY A 333 -37.24 -16.47 1.05
N SER A 334 -35.96 -16.87 1.08
CA SER A 334 -35.52 -18.18 1.59
C SER A 334 -35.85 -18.35 3.08
N ALA A 335 -35.59 -17.34 3.90
CA ALA A 335 -35.86 -17.36 5.33
C ALA A 335 -37.37 -17.39 5.62
N TYR A 336 -38.17 -16.64 4.90
CA TYR A 336 -39.64 -16.71 5.02
C TYR A 336 -40.18 -18.04 4.57
N ALA A 337 -39.71 -18.62 3.47
CA ALA A 337 -40.13 -19.95 3.00
C ALA A 337 -39.83 -21.04 4.06
N LYS A 338 -38.64 -20.95 4.69
CA LYS A 338 -38.28 -21.88 5.79
C LYS A 338 -39.20 -21.81 6.99
N LEU A 339 -39.74 -20.64 7.30
CA LEU A 339 -40.74 -20.46 8.36
C LEU A 339 -42.20 -20.69 7.90
N ASN A 340 -42.40 -21.21 6.68
CA ASN A 340 -43.72 -21.39 6.06
C ASN A 340 -44.54 -20.07 5.92
N LYS A 341 -43.85 -18.91 5.94
CA LYS A 341 -44.47 -17.61 5.67
C LYS A 341 -44.50 -17.36 4.15
N LEU A 342 -45.36 -18.16 3.47
CA LEU A 342 -45.35 -18.31 2.03
C LEU A 342 -45.77 -17.03 1.26
N THR A 343 -46.55 -16.14 1.88
CA THR A 343 -46.96 -14.89 1.27
C THR A 343 -45.78 -13.92 1.22
N GLU A 344 -45.11 -13.71 2.33
CA GLU A 344 -43.94 -12.84 2.46
C GLU A 344 -42.76 -13.38 1.62
N ALA A 345 -42.59 -14.71 1.58
CA ALA A 345 -41.59 -15.36 0.72
C ALA A 345 -41.84 -15.06 -0.76
N ARG A 346 -43.09 -15.20 -1.23
CA ARG A 346 -43.48 -14.88 -2.60
C ARG A 346 -43.17 -13.43 -2.92
N ASP A 347 -43.56 -12.49 -2.06
CA ASP A 347 -43.44 -11.06 -2.34
C ASP A 347 -41.96 -10.67 -2.46
N ALA A 348 -41.08 -11.11 -1.58
CA ALA A 348 -39.64 -10.89 -1.67
C ALA A 348 -39.03 -11.51 -2.95
N LEU A 349 -39.37 -12.77 -3.26
CA LEU A 349 -38.83 -13.45 -4.44
C LEU A 349 -39.36 -12.86 -5.75
N THR A 350 -40.62 -12.39 -5.78
CA THR A 350 -41.15 -11.71 -6.97
C THR A 350 -40.39 -10.44 -7.31
N GLU A 351 -39.91 -9.72 -6.30
CA GLU A 351 -39.07 -8.54 -6.52
C GLU A 351 -37.65 -8.96 -6.95
N ALA A 352 -37.06 -9.97 -6.33
CA ALA A 352 -35.75 -10.48 -6.70
C ALA A 352 -35.65 -10.95 -8.16
N VAL A 353 -36.70 -11.64 -8.66
CA VAL A 353 -36.76 -12.15 -10.06
C VAL A 353 -36.74 -11.04 -11.10
N LYS A 354 -37.19 -9.83 -10.77
CA LYS A 354 -37.18 -8.70 -11.70
C LYS A 354 -35.79 -8.15 -12.00
N ILE A 355 -34.81 -8.50 -11.16
CA ILE A 355 -33.44 -8.00 -11.25
C ILE A 355 -32.59 -9.05 -12.00
N PRO A 356 -32.14 -8.75 -13.24
CA PRO A 356 -31.26 -9.65 -13.97
C PRO A 356 -29.94 -9.86 -13.23
N GLY A 357 -29.45 -11.09 -13.17
CA GLY A 357 -28.16 -11.39 -12.54
C GLY A 357 -28.07 -12.80 -11.93
N GLN A 358 -27.05 -12.98 -11.11
CA GLN A 358 -26.66 -14.30 -10.59
C GLN A 358 -27.77 -15.01 -9.82
N VAL A 359 -28.55 -14.28 -9.04
CA VAL A 359 -29.60 -14.89 -8.17
C VAL A 359 -30.97 -14.98 -8.83
N GLN A 360 -31.13 -14.45 -10.05
CA GLN A 360 -32.44 -14.41 -10.72
C GLN A 360 -33.03 -15.80 -10.93
N ALA A 361 -32.25 -16.74 -11.48
CA ALA A 361 -32.70 -18.10 -11.73
C ALA A 361 -33.03 -18.86 -10.41
N MET A 362 -32.22 -18.69 -9.40
CA MET A 362 -32.46 -19.27 -8.07
C MET A 362 -33.73 -18.71 -7.43
N SER A 363 -33.95 -17.41 -7.56
CA SER A 363 -35.16 -16.73 -7.08
C SER A 363 -36.41 -17.24 -7.79
N GLN A 364 -36.34 -17.43 -9.11
CA GLN A 364 -37.44 -17.97 -9.92
C GLN A 364 -37.78 -19.42 -9.54
N ASP A 365 -36.79 -20.28 -9.33
CA ASP A 365 -37.00 -21.67 -8.89
C ASP A 365 -37.69 -21.73 -7.52
N LEU A 366 -37.17 -20.96 -6.55
CA LEU A 366 -37.72 -20.88 -5.23
C LEU A 366 -39.16 -20.29 -5.22
N LEU A 367 -39.39 -19.24 -6.03
CA LEU A 367 -40.73 -18.66 -6.20
C LEU A 367 -41.75 -19.69 -6.73
N THR A 368 -41.34 -20.53 -7.66
CA THR A 368 -42.18 -21.60 -8.22
C THR A 368 -42.53 -22.60 -7.15
N LYS A 369 -41.58 -23.03 -6.30
CA LYS A 369 -41.80 -23.94 -5.16
C LYS A 369 -42.76 -23.33 -4.12
N VAL A 370 -42.56 -22.05 -3.78
CA VAL A 370 -43.40 -21.30 -2.84
C VAL A 370 -44.84 -21.20 -3.37
N ASN A 371 -45.03 -20.90 -4.66
CA ASN A 371 -46.39 -20.83 -5.25
C ASN A 371 -47.08 -22.19 -5.26
N ALA A 372 -46.38 -23.30 -5.55
CA ALA A 372 -46.92 -24.65 -5.49
C ALA A 372 -47.31 -25.05 -4.06
N ALA A 373 -46.51 -24.71 -3.05
CA ALA A 373 -46.83 -24.96 -1.65
C ALA A 373 -48.09 -24.19 -1.19
N ARG A 374 -48.23 -22.93 -1.58
CA ARG A 374 -49.41 -22.09 -1.32
C ARG A 374 -50.71 -22.67 -1.94
N ALA A 375 -50.59 -23.24 -3.16
CA ALA A 375 -51.75 -23.84 -3.84
C ALA A 375 -52.24 -25.10 -3.16
N LYS A 376 -51.34 -25.88 -2.51
CA LYS A 376 -51.67 -27.12 -1.74
C LYS A 376 -52.21 -26.84 -0.36
N GLY A 377 -51.93 -25.66 0.21
CA GLY A 377 -52.38 -25.25 1.54
C GLY A 377 -53.73 -24.50 1.54
N LYS A 378 -54.29 -24.29 0.37
CA LYS A 378 -55.68 -23.82 0.14
C LYS A 378 -56.59 -25.00 -0.10
#